data_c617436975ed3a6203e155c02a7b65ec
#
_entry.id   c617436975ed3a6203e155c02a7b65ec
#
_cell.length_a   1.000
_cell.length_b   1.000
_cell.length_c   1.000
_cell.angle_alpha   90.00
_cell.angle_beta   90.00
_cell.angle_gamma   90.00
#
_symmetry.space_group_name_H-M   'P 1'
#
loop_
_entity.id
_entity.type
_entity.pdbx_description
1 polymer ?
#
loop_
_entity_poly.entity_id
_entity_poly.type
_entity_poly.pdbx_seq_one_letter_code
_entity_poly.pdbx_strand_id
1 'polypeptide(L)' 'MARKGKVSRKTRETSISVEANIDGKGKYQIDTGIGFLDHMLEQLSKHSLIDLKVKAKGDTH' A
#
# COMPACT_ATOMS: atom_id res chain seq x y z
N MET A 1 6.35 -16.00 13.47
CA MET A 1 4.98 -16.01 12.91
C MET A 1 4.72 -14.71 12.17
N ALA A 2 4.49 -14.77 10.88
CA ALA A 2 4.29 -13.58 10.10
C ALA A 2 2.85 -13.07 10.23
N ARG A 3 2.72 -11.77 10.44
CA ARG A 3 1.41 -11.12 10.52
C ARG A 3 1.17 -10.36 9.25
N LYS A 4 0.31 -10.89 8.43
CA LYS A 4 0.00 -10.28 7.15
C LYS A 4 -1.47 -9.94 7.08
N GLY A 5 -1.75 -8.77 6.54
CA GLY A 5 -3.10 -8.37 6.23
C GLY A 5 -3.18 -7.98 4.78
N LYS A 6 -4.27 -8.34 4.14
CA LYS A 6 -4.49 -8.00 2.75
C LYS A 6 -5.91 -7.50 2.57
N VAL A 7 -6.04 -6.34 1.96
CA VAL A 7 -7.34 -5.77 1.64
C VAL A 7 -7.33 -5.38 0.17
N SER A 8 -8.34 -5.79 -0.54
CA SER A 8 -8.51 -5.36 -1.92
C SER A 8 -9.94 -4.93 -2.15
N ARG A 9 -10.11 -3.85 -2.88
CA ARG A 9 -11.40 -3.31 -3.20
C ARG A 9 -11.44 -2.95 -4.68
N LYS A 10 -12.50 -3.35 -5.32
CA LYS A 10 -12.65 -3.08 -6.73
C LYS A 10 -14.03 -2.52 -6.99
N THR A 11 -14.08 -1.36 -7.62
CA THR A 11 -15.30 -0.77 -8.11
C THR A 11 -15.25 -0.72 -9.64
N ARG A 12 -16.27 -0.14 -10.25
CA ARG A 12 -16.27 0.01 -11.71
C ARG A 12 -15.10 0.84 -12.21
N GLU A 13 -14.69 1.80 -11.42
CA GLU A 13 -13.72 2.80 -11.85
C GLU A 13 -12.38 2.69 -11.14
N THR A 14 -12.34 1.97 -10.02
CA THR A 14 -11.12 1.92 -9.23
C THR A 14 -10.84 0.51 -8.75
N SER A 15 -9.57 0.22 -8.65
CA SER A 15 -9.09 -1.03 -8.07
C SER A 15 -7.99 -0.68 -7.07
N ILE A 16 -8.20 -1.04 -5.81
CA ILE A 16 -7.25 -0.75 -4.74
C ILE A 16 -6.86 -2.05 -4.07
N SER A 17 -5.57 -2.24 -3.92
CA SER A 17 -5.03 -3.41 -3.24
C SER A 17 -4.02 -2.95 -2.21
N VAL A 18 -4.20 -3.38 -0.97
CA VAL A 18 -3.29 -3.06 0.12
C VAL A 18 -2.89 -4.35 0.80
N GLU A 19 -1.60 -4.52 0.95
CA GLU A 19 -1.04 -5.68 1.63
C GLU A 19 -0.03 -5.19 2.64
N ALA A 20 -0.16 -5.65 3.88
CA ALA A 20 0.72 -5.25 4.95
C ALA A 20 1.26 -6.47 5.67
N ASN A 21 2.55 -6.43 5.98
CA ASN A 21 3.21 -7.46 6.76
C ASN A 21 3.83 -6.80 7.99
N ILE A 22 3.24 -7.03 9.14
CA ILE A 22 3.66 -6.37 10.37
C ILE A 22 5.04 -6.84 10.83
N ASP A 23 5.40 -8.05 10.48
CA ASP A 23 6.71 -8.60 10.82
C ASP A 23 7.75 -8.31 9.73
N GLY A 24 7.52 -7.30 8.94
CA GLY A 24 8.41 -6.95 7.85
C GLY A 24 9.64 -6.19 8.29
N LYS A 25 10.36 -5.67 7.31
CA LYS A 25 11.62 -4.96 7.54
C LYS A 25 11.54 -3.50 7.07
N GLY A 26 10.37 -3.03 6.75
CA GLY A 26 10.19 -1.69 6.24
C GLY A 26 10.31 -1.60 4.73
N LYS A 27 10.11 -2.69 4.05
CA LYS A 27 10.07 -2.69 2.59
C LYS A 27 8.73 -2.16 2.13
N TYR A 28 8.75 -1.38 1.08
CA TYR A 28 7.51 -0.84 0.56
C TYR A 28 7.50 -0.89 -0.96
N GLN A 29 6.31 -1.04 -1.47
CA GLN A 29 6.06 -0.94 -2.89
C GLN A 29 4.71 -0.25 -3.02
N ILE A 30 4.73 1.03 -3.33
CA ILE A 30 3.54 1.87 -3.27
C ILE A 30 3.36 2.57 -4.59
N ASP A 31 2.17 2.41 -5.14
CA ASP A 31 1.82 2.99 -6.43
C ASP A 31 0.34 3.37 -6.39
N THR A 32 0.06 4.55 -5.87
CA THR A 32 -1.31 5.05 -5.81
C THR A 32 -1.63 6.03 -6.93
N GLY A 33 -0.61 6.49 -7.62
CA GLY A 33 -0.79 7.52 -8.64
C GLY A 33 -0.82 8.92 -8.07
N ILE A 34 -0.71 9.05 -6.76
CA ILE A 34 -0.68 10.34 -6.07
C ILE A 34 0.63 10.45 -5.33
N GLY A 35 1.54 11.29 -5.82
CA GLY A 35 2.90 11.36 -5.27
C GLY A 35 2.94 11.68 -3.80
N PHE A 36 2.08 12.58 -3.33
CA PHE A 36 2.04 12.94 -1.92
C PHE A 36 1.65 11.74 -1.05
N LEU A 37 0.64 11.01 -1.48
CA LEU A 37 0.17 9.84 -0.75
C LEU A 37 1.22 8.73 -0.76
N ASP A 38 1.85 8.52 -1.90
CA ASP A 38 2.94 7.54 -2.03
C ASP A 38 4.03 7.84 -1.01
N HIS A 39 4.42 9.10 -0.93
CA HIS A 39 5.48 9.52 -0.02
C HIS A 39 5.10 9.29 1.44
N MET A 40 3.86 9.60 1.81
CA MET A 40 3.39 9.40 3.17
C MET A 40 3.39 7.92 3.55
N LEU A 41 2.93 7.08 2.64
CA LEU A 41 2.88 5.65 2.89
C LEU A 41 4.27 5.05 2.98
N GLU A 42 5.21 5.54 2.18
CA GLU A 42 6.61 5.13 2.26
C GLU A 42 7.19 5.45 3.63
N GLN A 43 6.92 6.65 4.12
CA GLN A 43 7.39 7.06 5.45
C GLN A 43 6.79 6.19 6.53
N LEU A 44 5.51 5.89 6.43
CA LEU A 44 4.85 5.05 7.40
C LEU A 44 5.48 3.66 7.44
N SER A 45 5.70 3.06 6.30
CA SER A 45 6.32 1.75 6.21
C SER A 45 7.72 1.76 6.82
N LYS A 46 8.49 2.77 6.48
CA LYS A 46 9.87 2.88 6.93
C LYS A 46 9.96 3.08 8.44
N HIS A 47 9.11 3.94 8.99
CA HIS A 47 9.12 4.21 10.41
C HIS A 47 8.62 3.04 11.25
N SER A 48 7.63 2.34 10.75
CA SER A 48 7.01 1.25 11.49
C SER A 48 7.66 -0.10 11.23
N LEU A 49 8.60 -0.16 10.29
CA LEU A 49 9.24 -1.40 9.86
C LEU A 49 8.20 -2.44 9.39
N ILE A 50 7.14 -1.94 8.79
CA ILE A 50 6.09 -2.77 8.24
C ILE A 50 6.26 -2.81 6.73
N ASP A 51 6.22 -4.01 6.17
CA ASP A 51 6.21 -4.13 4.73
C ASP A 51 4.85 -3.73 4.21
N LEU A 52 4.83 -2.75 3.31
CA LEU A 52 3.60 -2.28 2.70
C LEU A 52 3.64 -2.47 1.20
N LYS A 53 2.58 -3.01 0.67
CA LYS A 53 2.39 -3.09 -0.76
C LYS A 53 1.03 -2.49 -1.08
N VAL A 54 1.05 -1.33 -1.70
CA VAL A 54 -0.17 -0.59 -2.02
C VAL A 54 -0.22 -0.34 -3.51
N LYS A 55 -1.29 -0.72 -4.12
CA LYS A 55 -1.49 -0.50 -5.54
C LYS A 55 -2.90 0.02 -5.76
N ALA A 56 -3.00 1.16 -6.38
CA ALA A 56 -4.28 1.74 -6.73
C ALA A 56 -4.29 2.01 -8.23
N LYS A 57 -5.35 1.58 -8.87
CA LYS A 57 -5.54 1.82 -10.28
C LYS A 57 -6.94 2.35 -10.47
N GLY A 58 -7.05 3.51 -11.05
CA GLY A 58 -8.34 4.13 -11.27
C GLY A 58 -8.40 4.79 -12.63
N ASP A 59 -9.61 4.87 -13.12
CA ASP A 59 -9.87 5.57 -14.36
C ASP A 59 -10.21 7.00 -13.99
N THR A 60 -9.24 7.85 -14.04
CA THR A 60 -9.40 9.24 -13.63
C THR A 60 -9.66 10.11 -14.84
N HIS A 61 -10.84 10.56 -14.95
CA HIS A 61 -11.21 11.52 -15.99
C HIS A 61 -11.92 12.69 -15.42
#